data_2851a98d72ebb1f234eb409edb995e69
#
_entry.id   2851a98d72ebb1f234eb409edb995e69
#
_cell.length_a   1.000
_cell.length_b   1.000
_cell.length_c   1.000
_cell.angle_alpha   90.00
_cell.angle_beta   90.00
_cell.angle_gamma   90.00
#
_symmetry.space_group_name_H-M   'P 1'
#
loop_
_entity.id
_entity.type
_entity.pdbx_description
1 polymer ?
#
loop_
_entity_poly.entity_id
_entity_poly.type
_entity_poly.pdbx_seq_one_letter_code
_entity_poly.pdbx_strand_id
1 'polypeptide(L)'
;MKKLFAVLMLAVMPALSFAAEQGVQLDKVDIDVSDKAAMQDGARTFANYCMGCHSAKFQRYERVADDLGIPHDVMLDNLVFTGAKIGDHMNIGMQPADAKAWFGAAPPDLTLVARVRGTDWLYSYLRSFYEDPSRPWGVNNKVFPNVGMPNVLAPLQGRQVVGCKQVQIVEDGKKQYDPLTGTPLTHEACDQLTVLPKTGTLTEEQFDEKIKNLVTFLAYSANPVKLEHQRIGTYVLLYLAFFFVFAYLLKREYWKDVH
;
A
#
# COMPACT_ATOMS: atom_id res chain seq x y z
N MET A 1 -25.13 9.56 43.16
CA MET A 1 -25.02 8.53 42.10
C MET A 1 -24.54 9.10 40.77
N LYS A 2 -25.05 10.24 40.25
CA LYS A 2 -24.57 10.83 38.95
C LYS A 2 -23.09 11.20 38.92
N LYS A 3 -22.48 11.61 40.03
CA LYS A 3 -21.03 11.97 40.13
C LYS A 3 -20.10 10.74 40.13
N LEU A 4 -20.58 9.57 40.62
CA LEU A 4 -19.81 8.32 40.57
C LEU A 4 -19.75 7.72 39.16
N PHE A 5 -20.83 7.87 38.38
CA PHE A 5 -20.85 7.43 36.98
C PHE A 5 -19.91 8.24 36.08
N ALA A 6 -19.76 9.55 36.32
CA ALA A 6 -18.83 10.38 35.57
C ALA A 6 -17.36 10.02 35.87
N VAL A 7 -17.03 9.66 37.11
CA VAL A 7 -15.67 9.22 37.46
C VAL A 7 -15.35 7.83 36.90
N LEU A 8 -16.34 6.93 36.84
CA LEU A 8 -16.17 5.59 36.28
C LEU A 8 -15.98 5.65 34.75
N MET A 9 -16.65 6.59 34.05
CA MET A 9 -16.46 6.82 32.61
C MET A 9 -15.08 7.40 32.27
N LEU A 10 -14.49 8.21 33.13
CA LEU A 10 -13.12 8.72 32.95
C LEU A 10 -12.05 7.65 33.22
N ALA A 11 -12.33 6.64 34.06
CA ALA A 11 -11.40 5.57 34.40
C ALA A 11 -11.31 4.47 33.28
N VAL A 12 -12.24 4.46 32.33
CA VAL A 12 -12.29 3.51 31.22
C VAL A 12 -11.77 4.13 29.92
N MET A 13 -11.11 5.29 29.95
CA MET A 13 -10.29 5.68 28.81
C MET A 13 -9.17 4.64 28.67
N PRO A 14 -9.17 3.81 27.61
CA PRO A 14 -8.01 2.98 27.33
C PRO A 14 -6.84 3.95 27.24
N ALA A 15 -5.84 3.75 28.08
CA ALA A 15 -4.54 4.33 27.84
C ALA A 15 -4.18 3.90 26.43
N LEU A 16 -4.27 4.81 25.46
CA LEU A 16 -3.71 4.65 24.15
C LEU A 16 -2.21 4.53 24.41
N SER A 17 -1.79 3.31 24.73
CA SER A 17 -0.40 2.92 24.67
C SER A 17 -0.01 3.11 23.20
N PHE A 18 0.49 4.28 22.86
CA PHE A 18 1.37 4.43 21.73
C PHE A 18 2.61 3.60 22.11
N ALA A 19 2.53 2.29 21.92
CA ALA A 19 3.70 1.50 21.66
C ALA A 19 4.24 2.13 20.37
N ALA A 20 5.17 3.07 20.52
CA ALA A 20 6.04 3.45 19.44
C ALA A 20 6.82 2.18 19.11
N GLU A 21 6.25 1.37 18.23
CA GLU A 21 6.99 0.36 17.52
C GLU A 21 8.13 1.14 16.87
N GLN A 22 9.37 0.84 17.26
CA GLN A 22 10.57 1.36 16.60
C GLN A 22 10.63 0.74 15.20
N GLY A 23 9.59 0.99 14.43
CA GLY A 23 9.46 0.56 13.05
C GLY A 23 10.27 1.47 12.14
N VAL A 24 10.77 0.92 11.07
CA VAL A 24 11.38 1.68 9.97
C VAL A 24 10.43 2.80 9.57
N GLN A 25 10.95 4.02 9.46
CA GLN A 25 10.16 5.15 8.98
C GLN A 25 9.70 4.86 7.54
N LEU A 26 8.39 4.86 7.33
CA LEU A 26 7.77 4.61 6.03
C LEU A 26 7.71 5.90 5.21
N ASP A 27 8.04 5.78 3.94
CA ASP A 27 7.83 6.85 2.97
C ASP A 27 6.33 7.04 2.73
N LYS A 28 5.90 8.28 2.74
CA LYS A 28 4.51 8.63 2.43
C LYS A 28 4.29 8.61 0.91
N VAL A 29 3.19 7.99 0.49
CA VAL A 29 2.78 8.00 -0.92
C VAL A 29 1.35 8.53 -1.05
N ASP A 30 1.19 9.54 -1.88
CA ASP A 30 -0.13 10.04 -2.25
C ASP A 30 -0.59 9.34 -3.52
N ILE A 31 -1.64 8.51 -3.39
CA ILE A 31 -2.22 7.72 -4.47
C ILE A 31 -3.60 8.24 -4.86
N ASP A 32 -3.89 8.26 -6.14
CA ASP A 32 -5.20 8.60 -6.69
C ASP A 32 -5.80 7.42 -7.47
N VAL A 33 -6.78 6.74 -6.88
CA VAL A 33 -7.50 5.64 -7.54
C VAL A 33 -8.50 6.12 -8.62
N SER A 34 -8.60 7.42 -8.89
CA SER A 34 -9.31 7.97 -10.04
C SER A 34 -8.42 8.11 -11.29
N ASP A 35 -7.10 8.08 -11.12
CA ASP A 35 -6.13 8.12 -12.22
C ASP A 35 -6.05 6.76 -12.92
N LYS A 36 -6.82 6.64 -14.00
CA LYS A 36 -6.86 5.40 -14.80
C LYS A 36 -5.51 5.09 -15.45
N ALA A 37 -4.73 6.08 -15.86
CA ALA A 37 -3.43 5.85 -16.49
C ALA A 37 -2.44 5.26 -15.49
N ALA A 38 -2.39 5.79 -14.27
CA ALA A 38 -1.61 5.23 -13.18
C ALA A 38 -2.02 3.79 -12.86
N MET A 39 -3.35 3.52 -12.78
CA MET A 39 -3.85 2.17 -12.53
C MET A 39 -3.55 1.19 -13.67
N GLN A 40 -3.64 1.61 -14.94
CA GLN A 40 -3.28 0.78 -16.09
C GLN A 40 -1.78 0.41 -16.08
N ASP A 41 -0.91 1.38 -15.80
CA ASP A 41 0.53 1.12 -15.66
C ASP A 41 0.83 0.21 -14.46
N GLY A 42 0.11 0.42 -13.33
CA GLY A 42 0.17 -0.44 -12.16
C GLY A 42 -0.28 -1.89 -12.45
N ALA A 43 -1.39 -2.06 -13.18
CA ALA A 43 -1.90 -3.37 -13.61
C ALA A 43 -0.89 -4.09 -14.52
N ARG A 44 -0.28 -3.36 -15.45
CA ARG A 44 0.79 -3.88 -16.32
C ARG A 44 1.99 -4.32 -15.50
N THR A 45 2.41 -3.51 -14.52
CA THR A 45 3.53 -3.86 -13.65
C THR A 45 3.20 -5.08 -12.79
N PHE A 46 1.98 -5.17 -12.25
CA PHE A 46 1.51 -6.33 -11.50
C PHE A 46 1.51 -7.61 -12.35
N ALA A 47 0.95 -7.57 -13.55
CA ALA A 47 0.91 -8.72 -14.44
C ALA A 47 2.30 -9.23 -14.81
N ASN A 48 3.25 -8.32 -15.10
CA ASN A 48 4.59 -8.68 -15.58
C ASN A 48 5.57 -9.09 -14.47
N TYR A 49 5.46 -8.53 -13.27
CA TYR A 49 6.46 -8.74 -12.20
C TYR A 49 5.92 -9.49 -10.98
N CYS A 50 4.61 -9.48 -10.76
CA CYS A 50 4.02 -10.05 -9.54
C CYS A 50 3.22 -11.33 -9.81
N MET A 51 2.47 -11.40 -10.92
CA MET A 51 1.57 -12.53 -11.24
C MET A 51 2.29 -13.83 -11.58
N GLY A 52 3.61 -13.85 -11.68
CA GLY A 52 4.35 -15.12 -11.71
C GLY A 52 4.26 -15.92 -10.40
N CYS A 53 4.08 -15.21 -9.28
CA CYS A 53 4.07 -15.79 -7.94
C CYS A 53 2.82 -15.44 -7.10
N HIS A 54 2.17 -14.31 -7.36
CA HIS A 54 1.06 -13.79 -6.58
C HIS A 54 -0.24 -13.75 -7.35
N SER A 55 -1.29 -14.37 -6.84
CA SER A 55 -2.65 -14.18 -7.36
C SER A 55 -3.27 -12.87 -6.82
N ALA A 56 -4.24 -12.34 -7.57
CA ALA A 56 -5.27 -11.44 -7.09
C ALA A 56 -6.63 -12.16 -7.23
N LYS A 57 -6.81 -13.24 -6.48
CA LYS A 57 -7.85 -14.26 -6.67
C LYS A 57 -9.29 -13.75 -6.51
N PHE A 58 -9.48 -12.57 -5.91
CA PHE A 58 -10.81 -11.96 -5.76
C PHE A 58 -11.08 -10.90 -6.85
N GLN A 59 -10.09 -10.63 -7.74
CA GLN A 59 -10.27 -9.81 -8.92
C GLN A 59 -10.56 -10.69 -10.15
N ARG A 60 -11.36 -10.15 -11.08
CA ARG A 60 -11.56 -10.73 -12.42
C ARG A 60 -10.89 -9.84 -13.45
N TYR A 61 -10.33 -10.45 -14.48
CA TYR A 61 -9.73 -9.70 -15.60
C TYR A 61 -10.74 -8.75 -16.24
N GLU A 62 -11.99 -9.22 -16.47
CA GLU A 62 -13.09 -8.42 -17.03
C GLU A 62 -13.36 -7.17 -16.17
N ARG A 63 -13.51 -7.34 -14.85
CA ARG A 63 -13.78 -6.23 -13.94
C ARG A 63 -12.64 -5.20 -13.96
N VAL A 64 -11.40 -5.66 -13.95
CA VAL A 64 -10.23 -4.77 -14.05
C VAL A 64 -10.20 -4.05 -15.39
N ALA A 65 -10.49 -4.76 -16.49
CA ALA A 65 -10.54 -4.18 -17.83
C ALA A 65 -11.58 -3.07 -17.93
N ASP A 66 -12.81 -3.34 -17.48
CA ASP A 66 -13.93 -2.38 -17.52
C ASP A 66 -13.66 -1.14 -16.67
N ASP A 67 -13.25 -1.32 -15.42
CA ASP A 67 -12.99 -0.21 -14.49
C ASP A 67 -11.83 0.67 -14.95
N LEU A 68 -10.78 0.08 -15.50
CA LEU A 68 -9.62 0.79 -15.99
C LEU A 68 -9.80 1.32 -17.44
N GLY A 69 -10.84 0.88 -18.15
CA GLY A 69 -11.08 1.24 -19.55
C GLY A 69 -10.10 0.59 -20.52
N ILE A 70 -9.68 -0.64 -20.23
CA ILE A 70 -8.82 -1.46 -21.12
C ILE A 70 -9.74 -2.32 -21.98
N PRO A 71 -9.65 -2.28 -23.33
CA PRO A 71 -10.41 -3.19 -24.18
C PRO A 71 -10.11 -4.66 -23.83
N HIS A 72 -11.13 -5.52 -23.89
CA HIS A 72 -11.01 -6.92 -23.46
C HIS A 72 -9.99 -7.72 -24.27
N ASP A 73 -9.90 -7.47 -25.57
CA ASP A 73 -8.87 -8.05 -26.44
C ASP A 73 -7.46 -7.59 -26.02
N VAL A 74 -7.27 -6.30 -25.74
CA VAL A 74 -6.00 -5.76 -25.27
C VAL A 74 -5.64 -6.35 -23.89
N MET A 75 -6.62 -6.52 -22.99
CA MET A 75 -6.40 -7.20 -21.71
C MET A 75 -5.92 -8.63 -21.92
N LEU A 76 -6.61 -9.41 -22.75
CA LEU A 76 -6.26 -10.80 -23.03
C LEU A 76 -4.89 -10.96 -23.68
N ASP A 77 -4.57 -10.12 -24.65
CA ASP A 77 -3.34 -10.23 -25.42
C ASP A 77 -2.10 -9.75 -24.65
N ASN A 78 -2.26 -8.82 -23.68
CA ASN A 78 -1.12 -8.14 -23.08
C ASN A 78 -0.96 -8.35 -21.56
N LEU A 79 -2.02 -8.80 -20.85
CA LEU A 79 -2.01 -8.89 -19.39
C LEU A 79 -2.45 -10.27 -18.86
N VAL A 80 -2.87 -11.19 -19.75
CA VAL A 80 -3.30 -12.55 -19.37
C VAL A 80 -2.31 -13.57 -19.93
N PHE A 81 -1.32 -13.94 -19.12
CA PHE A 81 -0.27 -14.88 -19.53
C PHE A 81 -0.58 -16.35 -19.19
N THR A 82 -1.70 -16.59 -18.48
CA THR A 82 -2.08 -17.93 -17.98
C THR A 82 -2.99 -18.69 -18.94
N GLY A 83 -3.41 -18.09 -20.06
CA GLY A 83 -4.43 -18.64 -20.94
C GLY A 83 -5.86 -18.58 -20.37
N ALA A 84 -6.07 -17.82 -19.29
CA ALA A 84 -7.38 -17.60 -18.70
C ALA A 84 -8.31 -16.80 -19.64
N LYS A 85 -9.63 -16.95 -19.45
CA LYS A 85 -10.64 -16.15 -20.17
C LYS A 85 -10.85 -14.82 -19.45
N ILE A 86 -11.44 -13.86 -20.16
CA ILE A 86 -11.68 -12.51 -19.61
C ILE A 86 -12.52 -12.51 -18.31
N GLY A 87 -13.50 -13.39 -18.18
CA GLY A 87 -14.33 -13.53 -16.97
C GLY A 87 -13.67 -14.29 -15.82
N ASP A 88 -12.49 -14.86 -16.02
CA ASP A 88 -11.81 -15.65 -14.99
C ASP A 88 -11.17 -14.75 -13.92
N HIS A 89 -10.88 -15.34 -12.75
CA HIS A 89 -10.15 -14.66 -11.70
C HIS A 89 -8.66 -14.57 -12.04
N MET A 90 -8.00 -13.55 -11.50
CA MET A 90 -6.56 -13.30 -11.67
C MET A 90 -5.75 -14.28 -10.80
N ASN A 91 -5.77 -15.54 -11.17
CA ASN A 91 -5.08 -16.62 -10.49
C ASN A 91 -3.79 -17.01 -11.21
N ILE A 92 -2.80 -17.45 -10.43
CA ILE A 92 -1.57 -18.05 -10.94
C ILE A 92 -1.70 -19.59 -11.01
N GLY A 93 -0.85 -20.22 -11.82
CA GLY A 93 -0.78 -21.68 -11.92
C GLY A 93 0.02 -22.37 -10.81
N MET A 94 0.82 -21.62 -10.04
CA MET A 94 1.66 -22.15 -8.98
C MET A 94 0.82 -22.72 -7.84
N GLN A 95 1.06 -24.01 -7.51
CA GLN A 95 0.37 -24.63 -6.40
C GLN A 95 0.99 -24.23 -5.05
N PRO A 96 0.18 -24.01 -3.99
CA PRO A 96 0.70 -23.58 -2.67
C PRO A 96 1.72 -24.55 -2.06
N ALA A 97 1.58 -25.83 -2.32
CA ALA A 97 2.52 -26.85 -1.83
C ALA A 97 3.90 -26.70 -2.50
N ASP A 98 3.92 -26.52 -3.81
CA ASP A 98 5.15 -26.33 -4.58
C ASP A 98 5.82 -25.00 -4.21
N ALA A 99 5.02 -23.94 -4.11
CA ALA A 99 5.49 -22.63 -3.68
C ALA A 99 6.14 -22.68 -2.28
N LYS A 100 5.55 -23.43 -1.34
CA LYS A 100 6.14 -23.64 -0.01
C LYS A 100 7.45 -24.40 -0.08
N ALA A 101 7.56 -25.39 -0.95
CA ALA A 101 8.79 -26.15 -1.13
C ALA A 101 9.92 -25.29 -1.72
N TRP A 102 9.59 -24.40 -2.66
CA TRP A 102 10.57 -23.56 -3.35
C TRP A 102 11.00 -22.32 -2.55
N PHE A 103 10.06 -21.67 -1.85
CA PHE A 103 10.29 -20.38 -1.18
C PHE A 103 10.25 -20.45 0.35
N GLY A 104 9.99 -21.62 0.92
CA GLY A 104 9.79 -21.79 2.38
C GLY A 104 8.39 -21.40 2.84
N ALA A 105 7.67 -20.56 2.09
CA ALA A 105 6.28 -20.19 2.31
C ALA A 105 5.58 -19.93 0.96
N ALA A 106 4.30 -20.19 0.88
CA ALA A 106 3.53 -19.82 -0.30
C ALA A 106 3.39 -18.28 -0.39
N PRO A 107 3.66 -17.67 -1.56
CA PRO A 107 3.42 -16.24 -1.76
C PRO A 107 1.96 -15.89 -1.46
N PRO A 108 1.69 -14.82 -0.69
CA PRO A 108 0.33 -14.44 -0.35
C PRO A 108 -0.44 -13.91 -1.55
N ASP A 109 -1.76 -14.02 -1.51
CA ASP A 109 -2.66 -13.33 -2.43
C ASP A 109 -2.60 -11.82 -2.20
N LEU A 110 -2.52 -11.03 -3.27
CA LEU A 110 -2.34 -9.58 -3.18
C LEU A 110 -3.63 -8.77 -3.35
N THR A 111 -4.79 -9.39 -3.52
CA THR A 111 -6.06 -8.67 -3.72
C THR A 111 -6.30 -7.61 -2.64
N LEU A 112 -6.10 -7.96 -1.37
CA LEU A 112 -6.40 -7.10 -0.23
C LEU A 112 -5.15 -6.52 0.46
N VAL A 113 -3.97 -6.71 -0.13
CA VAL A 113 -2.70 -6.38 0.54
C VAL A 113 -2.58 -4.90 0.91
N ALA A 114 -3.06 -3.99 0.05
CA ALA A 114 -3.04 -2.55 0.32
C ALA A 114 -3.97 -2.15 1.48
N ARG A 115 -5.04 -2.91 1.73
CA ARG A 115 -5.93 -2.69 2.87
C ARG A 115 -5.36 -3.24 4.17
N VAL A 116 -4.61 -4.34 4.10
CA VAL A 116 -4.04 -5.01 5.27
C VAL A 116 -2.75 -4.32 5.74
N ARG A 117 -1.86 -3.98 4.80
CA ARG A 117 -0.55 -3.38 5.10
C ARG A 117 -0.53 -1.86 5.04
N GLY A 118 -1.40 -1.27 4.24
CA GLY A 118 -1.38 0.15 3.90
C GLY A 118 -0.50 0.47 2.70
N THR A 119 -0.80 1.59 2.06
CA THR A 119 -0.11 2.03 0.82
C THR A 119 1.31 2.49 1.08
N ASP A 120 1.55 3.23 2.18
CA ASP A 120 2.88 3.70 2.57
C ASP A 120 3.82 2.51 2.86
N TRP A 121 3.29 1.46 3.50
CA TRP A 121 4.06 0.25 3.76
C TRP A 121 4.45 -0.46 2.45
N LEU A 122 3.50 -0.64 1.53
CA LEU A 122 3.77 -1.29 0.25
C LEU A 122 4.78 -0.49 -0.58
N TYR A 123 4.62 0.82 -0.62
CA TYR A 123 5.51 1.72 -1.34
C TYR A 123 6.94 1.65 -0.79
N SER A 124 7.09 1.74 0.52
CA SER A 124 8.39 1.62 1.18
C SER A 124 8.99 0.22 1.02
N TYR A 125 8.17 -0.82 1.19
CA TYR A 125 8.60 -2.22 1.06
C TYR A 125 9.17 -2.52 -0.32
N LEU A 126 8.46 -2.17 -1.40
CA LEU A 126 8.87 -2.47 -2.77
C LEU A 126 10.14 -1.71 -3.20
N ARG A 127 10.48 -0.62 -2.52
CA ARG A 127 11.64 0.23 -2.80
C ARG A 127 12.86 -0.09 -1.93
N SER A 128 12.72 -0.92 -0.90
CA SER A 128 13.74 -1.08 0.14
C SER A 128 14.43 -2.44 0.17
N PHE A 129 14.40 -3.16 -0.94
CA PHE A 129 15.23 -4.37 -1.10
C PHE A 129 16.71 -4.00 -1.27
N TYR A 130 17.60 -4.76 -0.65
CA TYR A 130 19.03 -4.58 -0.75
C TYR A 130 19.77 -5.93 -0.78
N GLU A 131 20.99 -5.93 -1.28
CA GLU A 131 21.85 -7.11 -1.33
C GLU A 131 22.25 -7.57 0.07
N ASP A 132 21.98 -8.83 0.36
CA ASP A 132 22.37 -9.50 1.59
C ASP A 132 22.79 -10.95 1.28
N PRO A 133 24.08 -11.22 1.08
CA PRO A 133 24.59 -12.56 0.75
C PRO A 133 24.30 -13.62 1.81
N SER A 134 23.93 -13.23 3.03
CA SER A 134 23.56 -14.18 4.08
C SER A 134 22.17 -14.79 3.88
N ARG A 135 21.37 -14.24 2.97
CA ARG A 135 20.00 -14.68 2.70
C ARG A 135 19.95 -15.67 1.53
N PRO A 136 19.00 -16.63 1.53
CA PRO A 136 18.87 -17.63 0.47
C PRO A 136 18.75 -17.04 -0.95
N TRP A 137 18.08 -15.87 -1.09
CA TRP A 137 17.89 -15.18 -2.37
C TRP A 137 18.92 -14.07 -2.61
N GLY A 138 19.93 -13.95 -1.75
CA GLY A 138 20.95 -12.91 -1.85
C GLY A 138 20.43 -11.49 -1.57
N VAL A 139 19.21 -11.36 -1.05
CA VAL A 139 18.56 -10.06 -0.79
C VAL A 139 17.82 -10.07 0.55
N ASN A 140 17.70 -8.89 1.14
CA ASN A 140 16.88 -8.62 2.32
C ASN A 140 16.07 -7.34 2.10
N ASN A 141 15.24 -6.95 3.07
CA ASN A 141 14.38 -5.78 2.96
C ASN A 141 14.38 -4.99 4.26
N LYS A 142 14.43 -3.65 4.18
CA LYS A 142 14.48 -2.79 5.35
C LYS A 142 13.15 -2.70 6.09
N VAL A 143 12.05 -2.70 5.37
CA VAL A 143 10.69 -2.62 5.93
C VAL A 143 10.23 -3.97 6.49
N PHE A 144 10.68 -5.06 5.88
CA PHE A 144 10.35 -6.42 6.30
C PHE A 144 11.60 -7.29 6.36
N PRO A 145 12.37 -7.21 7.47
CA PRO A 145 13.60 -7.97 7.65
C PRO A 145 13.37 -9.48 7.51
N ASN A 146 14.38 -10.18 7.00
CA ASN A 146 14.35 -11.62 6.75
C ASN A 146 13.30 -12.05 5.71
N VAL A 147 13.02 -11.17 4.74
CA VAL A 147 12.08 -11.45 3.67
C VAL A 147 12.40 -12.75 2.92
N GLY A 148 11.34 -13.53 2.62
CA GLY A 148 11.45 -14.72 1.78
C GLY A 148 11.23 -14.46 0.28
N MET A 149 10.79 -13.25 -0.09
CA MET A 149 10.55 -12.84 -1.47
C MET A 149 11.86 -12.36 -2.12
N PRO A 150 12.23 -12.84 -3.32
CA PRO A 150 13.34 -12.29 -4.08
C PRO A 150 13.02 -10.87 -4.58
N ASN A 151 14.05 -10.06 -4.86
CA ASN A 151 13.86 -8.73 -5.47
C ASN A 151 13.53 -8.86 -6.97
N VAL A 152 12.25 -9.02 -7.30
CA VAL A 152 11.78 -9.15 -8.70
C VAL A 152 11.84 -7.82 -9.47
N LEU A 153 12.02 -6.70 -8.79
CA LEU A 153 12.06 -5.36 -9.36
C LEU A 153 13.51 -4.86 -9.60
N ALA A 154 14.53 -5.65 -9.24
CA ALA A 154 15.93 -5.31 -9.45
C ALA A 154 16.28 -4.93 -10.91
N PRO A 155 15.71 -5.55 -11.97
CA PRO A 155 15.97 -5.11 -13.34
C PRO A 155 15.51 -3.69 -13.64
N LEU A 156 14.49 -3.21 -12.93
CA LEU A 156 13.96 -1.84 -13.07
C LEU A 156 14.75 -0.86 -12.20
N GLN A 157 14.83 -1.12 -10.89
CA GLN A 157 15.43 -0.26 -9.89
C GLN A 157 16.96 -0.24 -9.96
N GLY A 158 17.55 -1.39 -10.24
CA GLY A 158 18.95 -1.65 -10.01
C GLY A 158 19.20 -2.36 -8.67
N ARG A 159 20.46 -2.77 -8.47
CA ARG A 159 20.92 -3.44 -7.26
C ARG A 159 21.16 -2.39 -6.18
N GLN A 160 20.61 -2.57 -5.00
CA GLN A 160 20.86 -1.69 -3.86
C GLN A 160 21.76 -2.35 -2.83
N VAL A 161 22.59 -1.53 -2.22
CA VAL A 161 23.43 -1.92 -1.09
C VAL A 161 23.17 -1.01 0.11
N VAL A 162 23.40 -1.53 1.30
CA VAL A 162 23.39 -0.71 2.52
C VAL A 162 24.77 -0.09 2.70
N GLY A 163 24.81 1.21 2.86
CA GLY A 163 26.07 1.96 2.99
C GLY A 163 25.89 3.24 3.80
N CYS A 164 26.94 4.05 3.81
CA CYS A 164 26.92 5.39 4.41
C CYS A 164 26.65 6.43 3.31
N LYS A 165 25.73 7.36 3.58
CA LYS A 165 25.38 8.46 2.65
C LYS A 165 25.25 9.76 3.43
N GLN A 166 25.61 10.88 2.79
CA GLN A 166 25.35 12.21 3.34
C GLN A 166 23.85 12.51 3.26
N VAL A 167 23.22 12.67 4.42
CA VAL A 167 21.77 12.92 4.54
C VAL A 167 21.56 14.32 5.09
N GLN A 168 20.59 15.05 4.53
CA GLN A 168 20.25 16.37 5.04
C GLN A 168 19.66 16.29 6.44
N ILE A 169 20.14 17.16 7.35
CA ILE A 169 19.61 17.26 8.71
C ILE A 169 18.19 17.83 8.65
N VAL A 170 17.26 17.12 9.29
CA VAL A 170 15.85 17.55 9.44
C VAL A 170 15.53 17.61 10.93
N GLU A 171 15.20 18.80 11.42
CA GLU A 171 14.75 19.04 12.80
C GLU A 171 13.32 19.61 12.77
N ASP A 172 12.43 19.05 13.59
CA ASP A 172 11.01 19.42 13.64
C ASP A 172 10.31 19.41 12.25
N GLY A 173 10.69 18.45 11.39
CA GLY A 173 10.14 18.32 10.04
C GLY A 173 10.64 19.36 9.04
N LYS A 174 11.62 20.21 9.42
CA LYS A 174 12.22 21.25 8.57
C LYS A 174 13.65 20.89 8.21
N LYS A 175 13.96 20.99 6.92
CA LYS A 175 15.33 20.83 6.40
C LYS A 175 16.21 21.96 6.93
N GLN A 176 17.39 21.61 7.45
CA GLN A 176 18.34 22.57 7.99
C GLN A 176 19.33 23.02 6.91
N TYR A 177 19.66 24.30 6.94
CA TYR A 177 20.60 24.95 6.02
C TYR A 177 21.58 25.80 6.83
N ASP A 178 22.80 25.89 6.33
CA ASP A 178 23.79 26.80 6.88
C ASP A 178 23.30 28.27 6.70
N PRO A 179 23.18 29.04 7.79
CA PRO A 179 22.61 30.37 7.72
C PRO A 179 23.46 31.40 6.95
N LEU A 180 24.75 31.10 6.73
CA LEU A 180 25.69 31.99 6.03
C LEU A 180 25.77 31.67 4.54
N THR A 181 25.77 30.36 4.21
CA THR A 181 26.03 29.90 2.82
C THR A 181 24.77 29.42 2.13
N GLY A 182 23.68 29.16 2.86
CA GLY A 182 22.44 28.57 2.32
C GLY A 182 22.62 27.12 1.88
N THR A 183 23.76 26.48 2.15
CA THR A 183 24.00 25.08 1.80
C THR A 183 23.26 24.14 2.75
N PRO A 184 22.75 22.98 2.27
CA PRO A 184 22.13 21.99 3.13
C PRO A 184 23.09 21.49 4.19
N LEU A 185 22.71 21.53 5.47
CA LEU A 185 23.44 20.85 6.52
C LEU A 185 23.22 19.36 6.40
N THR A 186 24.31 18.59 6.33
CA THR A 186 24.27 17.13 6.19
C THR A 186 25.06 16.46 7.31
N HIS A 187 24.66 15.22 7.61
CA HIS A 187 25.47 14.31 8.42
C HIS A 187 25.64 12.99 7.70
N GLU A 188 26.68 12.25 8.02
CA GLU A 188 26.88 10.91 7.49
C GLU A 188 25.94 9.94 8.23
N ALA A 189 24.96 9.39 7.51
CA ALA A 189 24.09 8.32 8.00
C ALA A 189 24.52 7.01 7.33
N CYS A 190 25.07 6.11 8.12
CA CYS A 190 25.29 4.71 7.72
C CYS A 190 23.97 3.96 7.86
N ASP A 191 23.75 2.89 7.12
CA ASP A 191 22.44 2.21 7.01
C ASP A 191 21.49 2.85 5.98
N GLN A 192 22.04 3.53 4.99
CA GLN A 192 21.27 4.09 3.88
C GLN A 192 21.31 3.18 2.66
N LEU A 193 20.15 3.11 1.94
CA LEU A 193 20.08 2.39 0.68
C LEU A 193 20.72 3.22 -0.44
N THR A 194 21.56 2.58 -1.22
CA THR A 194 22.21 3.20 -2.39
C THR A 194 22.12 2.25 -3.58
N VAL A 195 21.55 2.73 -4.68
CA VAL A 195 21.49 2.00 -5.94
C VAL A 195 22.85 2.02 -6.61
N LEU A 196 23.33 0.85 -7.02
CA LEU A 196 24.59 0.74 -7.76
C LEU A 196 24.42 1.29 -9.19
N PRO A 197 25.36 2.10 -9.67
CA PRO A 197 25.24 2.74 -10.98
C PRO A 197 25.10 1.73 -12.11
N LYS A 198 24.25 2.02 -13.09
CA LYS A 198 24.05 1.23 -14.31
C LYS A 198 23.59 -0.22 -14.08
N THR A 199 22.91 -0.50 -12.97
CA THR A 199 22.37 -1.84 -12.67
C THR A 199 20.87 -1.94 -12.87
N GLY A 200 20.17 -0.81 -13.00
CA GLY A 200 18.73 -0.73 -13.32
C GLY A 200 18.47 -0.04 -14.65
N THR A 201 17.25 -0.21 -15.18
CA THR A 201 16.82 0.39 -16.43
C THR A 201 16.11 1.72 -16.27
N LEU A 202 15.63 2.04 -15.05
CA LEU A 202 14.90 3.26 -14.72
C LEU A 202 15.77 4.19 -13.87
N THR A 203 15.48 5.51 -13.95
CA THR A 203 15.98 6.45 -12.96
C THR A 203 15.23 6.26 -11.63
N GLU A 204 15.74 6.86 -10.55
CA GLU A 204 15.09 6.78 -9.23
C GLU A 204 13.66 7.32 -9.30
N GLU A 205 13.46 8.47 -9.95
CA GLU A 205 12.14 9.11 -10.10
C GLU A 205 11.18 8.26 -10.94
N GLN A 206 11.68 7.67 -12.02
CA GLN A 206 10.87 6.77 -12.86
C GLN A 206 10.48 5.49 -12.12
N PHE A 207 11.39 4.96 -11.30
CA PHE A 207 11.11 3.80 -10.48
C PHE A 207 10.09 4.13 -9.39
N ASP A 208 10.24 5.28 -8.73
CA ASP A 208 9.31 5.76 -7.70
C ASP A 208 7.90 5.94 -8.24
N GLU A 209 7.77 6.53 -9.42
CA GLU A 209 6.48 6.64 -10.10
C GLU A 209 5.91 5.26 -10.48
N LYS A 210 6.74 4.36 -10.98
CA LYS A 210 6.35 2.98 -11.30
C LYS A 210 5.80 2.25 -10.09
N ILE A 211 6.44 2.37 -8.92
CA ILE A 211 5.97 1.76 -7.68
C ILE A 211 4.72 2.45 -7.16
N LYS A 212 4.62 3.77 -7.26
CA LYS A 212 3.40 4.52 -6.94
C LYS A 212 2.21 4.01 -7.77
N ASN A 213 2.38 3.84 -9.08
CA ASN A 213 1.34 3.32 -9.97
C ASN A 213 0.93 1.89 -9.61
N LEU A 214 1.90 1.01 -9.31
CA LEU A 214 1.63 -0.35 -8.83
C LEU A 214 0.85 -0.35 -7.51
N VAL A 215 1.23 0.49 -6.54
CA VAL A 215 0.52 0.61 -5.26
C VAL A 215 -0.88 1.19 -5.45
N THR A 216 -1.07 2.12 -6.39
CA THR A 216 -2.38 2.65 -6.76
C THR A 216 -3.29 1.54 -7.31
N PHE A 217 -2.79 0.68 -8.18
CA PHE A 217 -3.52 -0.48 -8.67
C PHE A 217 -3.85 -1.47 -7.54
N LEU A 218 -2.92 -1.77 -6.64
CA LEU A 218 -3.17 -2.64 -5.49
C LEU A 218 -4.19 -2.04 -4.51
N ALA A 219 -4.20 -0.72 -4.34
CA ALA A 219 -5.21 -0.02 -3.54
C ALA A 219 -6.60 -0.07 -4.18
N TYR A 220 -6.68 0.10 -5.51
CA TYR A 220 -7.90 -0.15 -6.28
C TYR A 220 -8.34 -1.61 -6.13
N SER A 221 -7.45 -2.58 -6.32
CA SER A 221 -7.77 -4.01 -6.16
C SER A 221 -8.37 -4.32 -4.78
N ALA A 222 -7.87 -3.69 -3.72
CA ALA A 222 -8.36 -3.87 -2.36
C ALA A 222 -9.73 -3.23 -2.09
N ASN A 223 -10.16 -2.26 -2.90
CA ASN A 223 -11.47 -1.59 -2.80
C ASN A 223 -11.89 -0.97 -4.14
N PRO A 224 -12.34 -1.78 -5.13
CA PRO A 224 -12.69 -1.30 -6.47
C PRO A 224 -13.82 -0.28 -6.51
N VAL A 225 -14.68 -0.28 -5.48
CA VAL A 225 -15.84 0.61 -5.37
C VAL A 225 -15.61 1.81 -4.43
N LYS A 226 -14.35 2.13 -4.12
CA LYS A 226 -14.01 3.21 -3.16
C LYS A 226 -14.65 4.55 -3.53
N LEU A 227 -14.55 4.96 -4.78
CA LEU A 227 -15.11 6.24 -5.25
C LEU A 227 -16.63 6.25 -5.19
N GLU A 228 -17.26 5.12 -5.53
CA GLU A 228 -18.70 4.96 -5.44
C GLU A 228 -19.20 4.98 -3.99
N HIS A 229 -18.51 4.28 -3.08
CA HIS A 229 -18.82 4.32 -1.65
C HIS A 229 -18.74 5.74 -1.08
N GLN A 230 -17.77 6.54 -1.49
CA GLN A 230 -17.67 7.92 -1.04
C GLN A 230 -18.86 8.76 -1.52
N ARG A 231 -19.27 8.61 -2.78
CA ARG A 231 -20.41 9.30 -3.35
C ARG A 231 -21.73 8.90 -2.67
N ILE A 232 -21.99 7.59 -2.59
CA ILE A 232 -23.23 7.07 -1.97
C ILE A 232 -23.22 7.37 -0.47
N GLY A 233 -22.08 7.25 0.21
CA GLY A 233 -21.94 7.52 1.64
C GLY A 233 -22.41 8.92 2.03
N THR A 234 -22.12 9.92 1.21
CA THR A 234 -22.60 11.30 1.44
C THR A 234 -24.14 11.36 1.43
N TYR A 235 -24.79 10.73 0.47
CA TYR A 235 -26.26 10.70 0.43
C TYR A 235 -26.85 9.91 1.61
N VAL A 236 -26.22 8.81 2.01
CA VAL A 236 -26.63 8.04 3.19
C VAL A 236 -26.53 8.87 4.46
N LEU A 237 -25.45 9.61 4.65
CA LEU A 237 -25.30 10.49 5.82
C LEU A 237 -26.34 11.61 5.85
N LEU A 238 -26.65 12.23 4.72
CA LEU A 238 -27.70 13.24 4.60
C LEU A 238 -29.07 12.65 4.94
N TYR A 239 -29.38 11.48 4.42
CA TYR A 239 -30.62 10.77 4.72
C TYR A 239 -30.73 10.44 6.21
N LEU A 240 -29.66 9.91 6.82
CA LEU A 240 -29.65 9.58 8.24
C LEU A 240 -29.78 10.82 9.11
N ALA A 241 -29.16 11.94 8.74
CA ALA A 241 -29.30 13.21 9.46
C ALA A 241 -30.77 13.72 9.40
N PHE A 242 -31.39 13.66 8.23
CA PHE A 242 -32.80 13.99 8.07
C PHE A 242 -33.70 13.06 8.91
N PHE A 243 -33.51 11.76 8.81
CA PHE A 243 -34.29 10.78 9.56
C PHE A 243 -34.09 10.93 11.10
N PHE A 244 -32.90 11.28 11.52
CA PHE A 244 -32.59 11.52 12.95
C PHE A 244 -33.46 12.62 13.54
N VAL A 245 -33.75 13.69 12.79
CA VAL A 245 -34.63 14.78 13.27
C VAL A 245 -36.00 14.25 13.63
N PHE A 246 -36.62 13.45 12.75
CA PHE A 246 -37.95 12.85 13.04
C PHE A 246 -37.89 11.84 14.17
N ALA A 247 -36.89 10.99 14.20
CA ALA A 247 -36.69 10.03 15.29
C ALA A 247 -36.52 10.73 16.65
N TYR A 248 -35.77 11.84 16.67
CA TYR A 248 -35.57 12.65 17.86
C TYR A 248 -36.87 13.33 18.32
N LEU A 249 -37.64 13.94 17.40
CA LEU A 249 -38.93 14.55 17.70
C LEU A 249 -39.93 13.51 18.21
N LEU A 250 -39.98 12.34 17.60
CA LEU A 250 -40.82 11.23 18.04
C LEU A 250 -40.44 10.75 19.44
N LYS A 251 -39.13 10.54 19.68
CA LYS A 251 -38.61 10.20 21.01
C LYS A 251 -39.05 11.25 22.02
N ARG A 252 -38.89 12.54 21.73
CA ARG A 252 -39.26 13.63 22.65
C ARG A 252 -40.74 13.62 22.97
N GLU A 253 -41.60 13.34 21.99
CA GLU A 253 -43.05 13.27 22.20
C GLU A 253 -43.44 12.06 23.07
N TYR A 254 -42.93 10.87 22.79
CA TYR A 254 -43.25 9.67 23.58
C TYR A 254 -42.71 9.71 25.03
N TRP A 255 -41.66 10.47 25.28
CA TRP A 255 -41.08 10.58 26.63
C TRP A 255 -41.57 11.81 27.41
N LYS A 256 -42.50 12.56 26.86
CA LYS A 256 -43.02 13.80 27.47
C LYS A 256 -43.76 13.56 28.78
N ASP A 257 -44.46 12.43 28.89
CA ASP A 257 -45.30 12.09 30.00
C ASP A 257 -44.62 11.14 31.04
N VAL A 258 -43.33 10.82 30.80
CA VAL A 258 -42.58 9.89 31.65
C VAL A 258 -41.76 10.63 32.75
N HIS A 259 -41.79 11.97 32.79
CA HIS A 259 -41.07 12.80 33.78
C HIS A 259 -42.02 13.70 34.57
#